data_4a7447b686a02adf5c31ec6c70bc4db1
#
_entry.id   4a7447b686a02adf5c31ec6c70bc4db1
#
_cell.length_a   1.000
_cell.length_b   1.000
_cell.length_c   1.000
_cell.angle_alpha   90.00
_cell.angle_beta   90.00
_cell.angle_gamma   90.00
#
_symmetry.space_group_name_H-M   'P 1'
#
loop_
_entity.id
_entity.type
_entity.pdbx_description
1 polymer ?
#
loop_
_entity_poly.entity_id
_entity_poly.type
_entity_poly.pdbx_seq_one_letter_code
_entity_poly.pdbx_strand_id
1 'polypeptide(L)'
;MGAAVIKKDERASYIPAAHSDGTRGEALLCYSKREENGLPFQKNDEIGGKHLNSEDYLMQMDGQGVFRFAIKQVPEVIQEVLEKNEVKPEEIDW
;
A
#
# COMPACT_ATOMS: atom_id res chain seq x y z
N MET A 1 -8.04 -0.33 7.69
CA MET A 1 -7.16 -0.49 8.87
C MET A 1 -7.11 -1.98 9.18
N GLY A 2 -5.93 -2.55 9.37
CA GLY A 2 -5.74 -3.96 9.72
C GLY A 2 -5.04 -4.10 11.07
N ALA A 3 -5.32 -5.18 11.79
CA ALA A 3 -4.66 -5.52 13.02
C ALA A 3 -4.22 -6.99 13.00
N ALA A 4 -3.06 -7.29 13.56
CA ALA A 4 -2.55 -8.63 13.70
C ALA A 4 -2.13 -8.87 15.17
N VAL A 5 -2.47 -10.05 15.67
CA VAL A 5 -1.99 -10.52 16.99
C VAL A 5 -0.87 -11.53 16.75
N ILE A 6 0.30 -11.23 17.27
CA ILE A 6 1.49 -12.07 17.09
C ILE A 6 1.86 -12.68 18.44
N LYS A 7 1.99 -14.00 18.48
CA LYS A 7 2.46 -14.75 19.63
C LYS A 7 3.88 -15.27 19.38
N LYS A 8 4.74 -15.18 20.38
CA LYS A 8 6.07 -15.78 20.30
C LYS A 8 5.94 -17.31 20.25
N ASP A 9 6.52 -17.94 19.22
CA ASP A 9 6.69 -19.39 19.12
C ASP A 9 8.07 -19.66 18.48
N GLU A 10 8.93 -20.35 19.20
CA GLU A 10 10.30 -20.66 18.75
C GLU A 10 10.34 -21.68 17.60
N ARG A 11 9.21 -22.39 17.36
CA ARG A 11 9.06 -23.36 16.28
C ARG A 11 8.46 -22.77 15.02
N ALA A 12 7.92 -21.56 15.12
CA ALA A 12 7.30 -20.88 13.99
C ALA A 12 8.35 -20.18 13.14
N SER A 13 8.20 -20.32 11.83
CA SER A 13 8.93 -19.56 10.82
C SER A 13 7.96 -18.92 9.86
N TYR A 14 8.34 -17.79 9.27
CA TYR A 14 7.52 -17.06 8.32
C TYR A 14 8.39 -16.45 7.23
N ILE A 15 8.03 -16.73 5.98
CA ILE A 15 8.67 -16.14 4.81
C ILE A 15 7.67 -15.14 4.20
N PRO A 16 7.95 -13.83 4.27
CA PRO A 16 7.05 -12.82 3.74
C PRO A 16 7.11 -12.75 2.21
N ALA A 17 6.03 -12.23 1.63
CA ALA A 17 6.00 -11.72 0.27
C ALA A 17 5.58 -10.24 0.29
N ALA A 18 6.28 -9.42 -0.48
CA ALA A 18 5.96 -8.02 -0.62
C ALA A 18 6.23 -7.55 -2.04
N HIS A 19 5.29 -6.82 -2.60
CA HIS A 19 5.37 -6.24 -3.93
C HIS A 19 5.01 -4.77 -3.90
N SER A 20 5.58 -4.00 -4.81
CA SER A 20 5.21 -2.60 -5.03
C SER A 20 5.12 -2.30 -6.51
N ASP A 21 4.17 -1.46 -6.89
CA ASP A 21 4.00 -0.99 -8.27
C ASP A 21 3.92 0.54 -8.28
N GLY A 22 5.07 1.18 -8.48
CA GLY A 22 5.18 2.65 -8.54
C GLY A 22 4.55 3.26 -9.80
N THR A 23 4.21 2.46 -10.81
CA THR A 23 3.57 2.95 -12.05
C THR A 23 2.13 3.38 -11.84
N ARG A 24 1.52 3.00 -10.73
CA ARG A 24 0.13 3.29 -10.35
C ARG A 24 -0.01 4.31 -9.23
N GLY A 25 1.03 5.08 -8.97
CA GLY A 25 1.04 6.07 -7.89
C GLY A 25 -0.12 7.07 -7.94
N GLU A 26 -0.65 7.36 -9.12
CA GLU A 26 -1.78 8.28 -9.29
C GLU A 26 -3.14 7.70 -8.87
N ALA A 27 -3.25 6.37 -8.67
CA ALA A 27 -4.51 5.73 -8.28
C ALA A 27 -4.95 6.07 -6.85
N LEU A 28 -4.01 6.42 -5.98
CA LEU A 28 -4.26 6.85 -4.60
C LEU A 28 -3.23 7.90 -4.20
N LEU A 29 -3.66 9.14 -4.09
CA LEU A 29 -2.81 10.30 -3.84
C LEU A 29 -3.29 11.08 -2.63
N CYS A 30 -2.34 11.61 -1.90
CA CYS A 30 -2.58 12.67 -0.92
C CYS A 30 -1.34 13.57 -0.91
N TYR A 31 -1.44 14.75 -1.50
CA TYR A 31 -0.36 15.71 -1.42
C TYR A 31 -0.30 16.34 -0.04
N SER A 32 0.86 16.43 0.55
CA SER A 32 1.04 17.13 1.81
C SER A 32 1.06 18.65 1.58
N LYS A 33 0.27 19.38 2.36
CA LYS A 33 0.38 20.84 2.40
C LYS A 33 1.71 21.20 3.05
N ARG A 34 2.46 22.09 2.39
CA ARG A 34 3.70 22.61 2.92
C ARG A 34 3.38 23.65 3.99
N GLU A 35 3.85 23.41 5.20
CA GLU A 35 4.04 24.48 6.19
C GLU A 35 5.41 25.15 5.96
N GLU A 36 5.59 26.39 6.41
CA GLU A 36 6.86 27.11 6.24
C GLU A 36 8.10 26.36 6.76
N ASN A 37 7.89 25.45 7.70
CA ASN A 37 8.92 24.55 8.25
C ASN A 37 8.84 23.12 7.72
N GLY A 38 8.13 22.90 6.63
CA GLY A 38 7.86 21.58 6.07
C GLY A 38 9.08 20.90 5.46
N LEU A 39 8.91 19.64 5.14
CA LEU A 39 9.93 18.74 4.62
C LEU A 39 10.70 19.34 3.43
N PRO A 40 12.03 19.14 3.37
CA PRO A 40 12.92 19.83 2.43
C PRO A 40 12.72 19.49 0.96
N PHE A 41 11.80 18.60 0.63
CA PHE A 41 11.63 18.07 -0.74
C PHE A 41 10.72 18.91 -1.63
N GLN A 42 9.97 19.85 -1.07
CA GLN A 42 9.03 20.68 -1.86
C GLN A 42 9.37 22.15 -1.71
N LYS A 43 10.05 22.69 -2.69
CA LYS A 43 10.33 24.13 -2.72
C LYS A 43 9.17 24.95 -3.30
N ASN A 44 8.26 24.33 -4.06
CA ASN A 44 7.17 25.01 -4.77
C ASN A 44 5.90 24.19 -4.65
N ASP A 45 4.73 24.80 -4.75
CA ASP A 45 3.43 24.13 -4.86
C ASP A 45 3.24 23.42 -6.22
N GLU A 46 4.35 23.08 -6.87
CA GLU A 46 4.38 22.34 -8.12
C GLU A 46 4.93 20.94 -7.89
N ILE A 47 4.12 19.94 -8.17
CA ILE A 47 4.53 18.53 -8.19
C ILE A 47 4.33 18.01 -9.61
N GLY A 48 5.39 17.51 -10.21
CA GLY A 48 5.35 17.01 -11.58
C GLY A 48 4.97 18.08 -12.61
N GLY A 49 5.28 19.35 -12.35
CA GLY A 49 4.92 20.48 -13.22
C GLY A 49 3.46 20.97 -13.08
N LYS A 50 2.71 20.39 -12.14
CA LYS A 50 1.33 20.80 -11.85
C LYS A 50 1.30 21.76 -10.66
N HIS A 51 0.64 22.91 -10.82
CA HIS A 51 0.32 23.80 -9.71
C HIS A 51 -0.83 23.20 -8.88
N LEU A 52 -0.63 23.05 -7.56
CA LEU A 52 -1.61 22.46 -6.66
C LEU A 52 -2.55 23.51 -6.07
N ASN A 53 -3.85 23.22 -6.12
CA ASN A 53 -4.90 23.99 -5.45
C ASN A 53 -5.19 23.39 -4.06
N SER A 54 -5.97 24.10 -3.24
CA SER A 54 -6.35 23.62 -1.90
C SER A 54 -7.04 22.24 -1.90
N GLU A 55 -7.78 21.93 -2.96
CA GLU A 55 -8.49 20.65 -3.12
C GLU A 55 -7.54 19.49 -3.45
N ASP A 56 -6.39 19.76 -4.06
CA ASP A 56 -5.38 18.75 -4.40
C ASP A 56 -4.72 18.15 -3.16
N TYR A 57 -4.79 18.83 -2.00
CA TYR A 57 -4.27 18.32 -0.72
C TYR A 57 -5.21 17.34 -0.01
N LEU A 58 -6.39 17.12 -0.56
CA LEU A 58 -7.29 16.07 -0.09
C LEU A 58 -6.86 14.72 -0.67
N MET A 59 -7.25 13.67 0.03
CA MET A 59 -7.04 12.32 -0.49
C MET A 59 -7.85 12.11 -1.77
N GLN A 60 -7.16 11.75 -2.84
CA GLN A 60 -7.74 11.46 -4.14
C GLN A 60 -7.58 9.98 -4.43
N MET A 61 -8.65 9.31 -4.83
CA MET A 61 -8.63 7.89 -5.12
C MET A 61 -9.42 7.57 -6.39
N ASP A 62 -8.77 6.88 -7.33
CA ASP A 62 -9.46 6.14 -8.37
C ASP A 62 -9.99 4.82 -7.80
N GLY A 63 -11.22 4.84 -7.28
CA GLY A 63 -11.81 3.68 -6.63
C GLY A 63 -11.91 2.45 -7.54
N GLN A 64 -12.14 2.63 -8.84
CA GLN A 64 -12.17 1.52 -9.79
C GLN A 64 -10.79 0.94 -10.04
N GLY A 65 -9.78 1.80 -10.20
CA GLY A 65 -8.39 1.39 -10.37
C GLY A 65 -7.88 0.63 -9.15
N VAL A 66 -8.11 1.16 -7.96
CA VAL A 66 -7.73 0.51 -6.69
C VAL A 66 -8.46 -0.82 -6.51
N PHE A 67 -9.76 -0.89 -6.81
CA PHE A 67 -10.52 -2.13 -6.72
C PHE A 67 -9.98 -3.20 -7.67
N ARG A 68 -9.77 -2.88 -8.95
CA ARG A 68 -9.20 -3.82 -9.93
C ARG A 68 -7.81 -4.30 -9.52
N PHE A 69 -7.00 -3.42 -8.96
CA PHE A 69 -5.71 -3.79 -8.42
C PHE A 69 -5.86 -4.80 -7.27
N ALA A 70 -6.73 -4.50 -6.29
CA ALA A 70 -6.91 -5.34 -5.12
C ALA A 70 -7.39 -6.75 -5.46
N ILE A 71 -8.44 -6.89 -6.29
CA ILE A 71 -8.98 -8.21 -6.65
C ILE A 71 -8.01 -9.08 -7.45
N LYS A 72 -7.00 -8.48 -8.09
CA LYS A 72 -5.98 -9.22 -8.82
C LYS A 72 -4.76 -9.51 -7.95
N GLN A 73 -4.17 -8.47 -7.35
CA GLN A 73 -2.86 -8.59 -6.71
C GLN A 73 -2.95 -9.24 -5.31
N VAL A 74 -4.02 -8.99 -4.56
CA VAL A 74 -4.14 -9.57 -3.21
C VAL A 74 -4.19 -11.10 -3.24
N PRO A 75 -5.02 -11.76 -4.08
CA PRO A 75 -4.99 -13.21 -4.20
C PRO A 75 -3.64 -13.77 -4.65
N GLU A 76 -2.97 -13.11 -5.60
CA GLU A 76 -1.64 -13.52 -6.08
C GLU A 76 -0.60 -13.50 -4.94
N VAL A 77 -0.59 -12.44 -4.14
CA VAL A 77 0.34 -12.33 -2.99
C VAL A 77 0.01 -13.34 -1.89
N ILE A 78 -1.28 -13.57 -1.61
CA ILE A 78 -1.69 -14.59 -0.64
C ILE A 78 -1.21 -15.97 -1.10
N GLN A 79 -1.44 -16.33 -2.36
CA GLN A 79 -0.98 -17.61 -2.90
C GLN A 79 0.54 -17.74 -2.81
N GLU A 80 1.29 -16.70 -3.17
CA GLU A 80 2.75 -16.69 -3.07
C GLU A 80 3.23 -16.93 -1.62
N VAL A 81 2.59 -16.28 -0.63
CA VAL A 81 2.94 -16.47 0.78
C VAL A 81 2.67 -17.91 1.23
N LEU A 82 1.52 -18.46 0.85
CA LEU A 82 1.17 -19.85 1.19
C LEU A 82 2.15 -20.85 0.58
N GLU A 83 2.49 -20.69 -0.70
CA GLU A 83 3.44 -21.53 -1.39
C GLU A 83 4.84 -21.46 -0.76
N LYS A 84 5.34 -20.25 -0.46
CA LYS A 84 6.65 -20.04 0.18
C LYS A 84 6.76 -20.67 1.57
N ASN A 85 5.64 -20.75 2.29
CA ASN A 85 5.59 -21.33 3.63
C ASN A 85 5.08 -22.76 3.66
N GLU A 86 4.80 -23.37 2.49
CA GLU A 86 4.28 -24.74 2.37
C GLU A 86 2.98 -24.95 3.15
N VAL A 87 2.13 -23.91 3.24
CA VAL A 87 0.84 -23.93 3.94
C VAL A 87 -0.29 -24.03 2.93
N LYS A 88 -1.24 -24.92 3.20
CA LYS A 88 -2.45 -25.03 2.38
C LYS A 88 -3.54 -24.09 2.87
N PRO A 89 -4.41 -23.57 1.98
CA PRO A 89 -5.50 -22.68 2.37
C PRO A 89 -6.41 -23.25 3.46
N GLU A 90 -6.61 -24.59 3.47
CA GLU A 90 -7.45 -25.29 4.44
C GLU A 90 -6.84 -25.34 5.86
N GLU A 91 -5.56 -25.03 5.99
CA GLU A 91 -4.85 -25.00 7.28
C GLU A 91 -4.94 -23.63 7.97
N ILE A 92 -5.58 -22.64 7.30
CA ILE A 92 -5.76 -21.31 7.85
C ILE A 92 -7.08 -21.23 8.59
N ASP A 93 -7.03 -20.88 9.86
CA ASP A 93 -8.21 -20.55 10.66
C ASP A 93 -8.65 -19.10 10.40
N TRP A 94 -9.94 -18.89 10.23
CA TRP A 94 -10.55 -17.59 9.97
C TRP A 94 -11.15 -16.98 11.22
#